data_50820c269f11dcf9fd7859211adefc23
#
_entry.id   50820c269f11dcf9fd7859211adefc23
#
_cell.length_a   1.000
_cell.length_b   1.000
_cell.length_c   1.000
_cell.angle_alpha   90.00
_cell.angle_beta   90.00
_cell.angle_gamma   90.00
#
_symmetry.space_group_name_H-M   'P 1'
#
loop_
_entity.id
_entity.type
_entity.pdbx_description
1 polymer ?
#
loop_
_entity_poly.entity_id
_entity_poly.type
_entity_poly.pdbx_seq_one_letter_code
_entity_poly.pdbx_strand_id
1 'polypeptide(L)'
;MKNVTKYKRQYFMPPVKCMKWTEKEYVDKAPIWCSVDLRDGNQALVIPMSLEQKVEFFKLLVEIGFKEIEVGFPAASETEYTFIRTLIEQNLIPDDVTIQVLTQAREHIIRKTFEAVKGAPKAIVHVYNSTSVAQREQVFKKSKEEILKIAVDGATLLKELADQTEGNFQFEYSPESFTGTEPEYALEVCNAVLDVWKPTADNKAIINLPVTVQHSMPHVYASQVEYMCENLKYRENVIVSLHPHNDRGCGVADSEMGLLAGADRIEGTLFGNGERTGNVDIVTLAMNMFSQGVDSELDFSNMPHVCEVYEECAGMKVDERSPYSGALVFAAFSGSHQDAIAKGMHWREEKDPSRWTVPYLPIDPTDVGRNYDADVIRINSQSGKGGVGYILETKYGLNLPPKMREAMGYAAKAVSDHSHKELHPDEIFNLFKSTFENIVEPYSINEVHFQQKDGGITTQVTSTFNGKTITTEATGNGRLDAVSNALRKAYEMKFTLVTYQEHALEKSTSSKAIAYVGIQKPDGTLAWGAGVNPDIIRASIDALVTAINNR
;
A
#
# COMPACT_ATOMS: atom_id res chain seq x y z
N MET A 1 -14.19 -4.27 28.58
CA MET A 1 -12.90 -4.00 29.25
C MET A 1 -13.17 -3.44 30.64
N LYS A 2 -12.44 -3.94 31.64
CA LYS A 2 -12.51 -3.43 33.03
C LYS A 2 -11.46 -2.34 33.22
N ASN A 3 -11.60 -1.53 34.27
CA ASN A 3 -10.60 -0.52 34.69
C ASN A 3 -10.50 0.74 33.79
N VAL A 4 -11.52 1.05 32.99
CA VAL A 4 -11.52 2.28 32.18
C VAL A 4 -11.43 3.55 33.03
N THR A 5 -11.86 3.50 34.28
CA THR A 5 -11.86 4.65 35.22
C THR A 5 -10.49 5.15 35.65
N LYS A 6 -9.42 4.35 35.45
CA LYS A 6 -8.04 4.79 35.72
C LYS A 6 -7.48 5.74 34.65
N TYR A 7 -8.11 5.80 33.49
CA TYR A 7 -7.65 6.63 32.38
C TYR A 7 -8.37 7.98 32.39
N LYS A 8 -7.59 9.05 32.36
CA LYS A 8 -8.05 10.43 32.29
C LYS A 8 -7.44 11.11 31.07
N ARG A 9 -8.00 12.24 30.66
CA ARG A 9 -7.39 13.08 29.64
C ARG A 9 -6.04 13.60 30.10
N GLN A 10 -5.01 13.47 29.26
CA GLN A 10 -3.63 13.88 29.53
C GLN A 10 -3.13 14.89 28.50
N TYR A 11 -4.03 15.62 27.87
CA TYR A 11 -3.73 16.65 26.89
C TYR A 11 -4.42 17.96 27.25
N PHE A 12 -3.93 19.05 26.69
CA PHE A 12 -4.41 20.39 26.91
C PHE A 12 -4.90 21.00 25.60
N MET A 13 -6.09 21.62 25.65
CA MET A 13 -6.55 22.48 24.55
C MET A 13 -5.84 23.82 24.63
N PRO A 14 -5.58 24.50 23.50
CA PRO A 14 -5.15 25.89 23.52
C PRO A 14 -6.10 26.78 24.32
N PRO A 15 -5.58 27.86 24.92
CA PRO A 15 -6.40 28.78 25.73
C PRO A 15 -7.41 29.59 24.90
N VAL A 16 -7.21 29.60 23.58
CA VAL A 16 -8.08 30.29 22.61
C VAL A 16 -8.56 29.28 21.55
N LYS A 17 -9.62 29.65 20.82
CA LYS A 17 -10.15 28.83 19.75
C LYS A 17 -9.22 28.89 18.54
N CYS A 18 -8.70 27.73 18.15
CA CYS A 18 -7.81 27.54 17.00
C CYS A 18 -8.48 26.59 16.02
N MET A 19 -9.07 27.12 14.95
CA MET A 19 -9.89 26.36 13.98
C MET A 19 -9.66 26.81 12.53
N LYS A 20 -8.67 27.68 12.25
CA LYS A 20 -8.37 28.14 10.89
C LYS A 20 -7.87 27.02 9.98
N TRP A 21 -7.26 25.98 10.57
CA TRP A 21 -6.85 24.78 9.82
C TRP A 21 -8.03 24.11 9.09
N THR A 22 -9.28 24.29 9.55
CA THR A 22 -10.47 23.74 8.88
C THR A 22 -10.88 24.51 7.63
N GLU A 23 -10.27 25.64 7.34
CA GLU A 23 -10.56 26.47 6.15
C GLU A 23 -9.85 25.94 4.90
N LYS A 24 -8.79 25.14 5.09
CA LYS A 24 -8.05 24.51 4.00
C LYS A 24 -8.63 23.12 3.71
N GLU A 25 -8.80 22.81 2.44
CA GLU A 25 -9.40 21.57 1.98
C GLU A 25 -8.37 20.42 1.93
N TYR A 26 -7.11 20.72 1.58
CA TYR A 26 -6.01 19.75 1.48
C TYR A 26 -4.65 20.45 1.66
N VAL A 27 -3.60 19.66 1.79
CA VAL A 27 -2.21 20.14 1.83
C VAL A 27 -1.76 20.40 0.39
N ASP A 28 -1.55 21.65 0.03
CA ASP A 28 -1.37 22.15 -1.35
C ASP A 28 0.09 22.23 -1.81
N LYS A 29 1.04 21.95 -0.93
CA LYS A 29 2.48 21.92 -1.23
C LYS A 29 3.24 20.95 -0.34
N ALA A 30 4.37 20.45 -0.83
CA ALA A 30 5.28 19.63 -0.03
C ALA A 30 5.77 20.39 1.21
N PRO A 31 5.84 19.75 2.39
CA PRO A 31 6.60 20.25 3.52
C PRO A 31 8.11 20.04 3.29
N ILE A 32 8.93 20.62 4.15
CA ILE A 32 10.32 20.18 4.28
C ILE A 32 10.31 18.79 4.93
N TRP A 33 10.89 17.80 4.26
CA TRP A 33 10.95 16.43 4.75
C TRP A 33 12.26 16.18 5.48
N CYS A 34 12.18 15.66 6.70
CA CYS A 34 13.33 15.12 7.42
C CYS A 34 13.11 13.63 7.73
N SER A 35 13.97 12.78 7.20
CA SER A 35 13.99 11.38 7.62
C SER A 35 14.66 11.25 8.98
N VAL A 36 14.00 10.56 9.90
CA VAL A 36 14.58 10.15 11.20
C VAL A 36 14.82 8.65 11.28
N ASP A 37 14.83 7.96 10.15
CA ASP A 37 15.07 6.51 10.07
C ASP A 37 16.39 6.08 10.73
N LEU A 38 17.47 6.82 10.48
CA LEU A 38 18.83 6.49 10.95
C LEU A 38 19.08 6.85 12.40
N ARG A 39 18.16 7.58 13.06
CA ARG A 39 18.20 7.87 14.49
C ARG A 39 17.05 7.20 15.22
N ASP A 40 15.82 7.71 15.11
CA ASP A 40 14.65 7.23 15.88
C ASP A 40 14.19 5.85 15.39
N GLY A 41 14.18 5.65 14.08
CA GLY A 41 13.92 4.36 13.45
C GLY A 41 14.96 3.32 13.86
N ASN A 42 16.25 3.63 13.72
CA ASN A 42 17.35 2.73 14.09
C ASN A 42 17.39 2.41 15.59
N GLN A 43 17.10 3.39 16.44
CA GLN A 43 17.06 3.23 17.90
C GLN A 43 16.02 2.18 18.32
N ALA A 44 14.92 2.07 17.58
CA ALA A 44 13.82 1.16 17.89
C ALA A 44 14.02 -0.27 17.35
N LEU A 45 15.05 -0.51 16.56
CA LEU A 45 15.34 -1.84 16.00
C LEU A 45 15.85 -2.79 17.09
N VAL A 46 15.41 -4.05 17.05
CA VAL A 46 15.90 -5.12 17.94
C VAL A 46 17.42 -5.31 17.76
N ILE A 47 17.88 -5.24 16.51
CA ILE A 47 19.30 -5.22 16.15
C ILE A 47 19.52 -3.92 15.37
N PRO A 48 20.16 -2.91 15.96
CA PRO A 48 20.50 -1.68 15.25
C PRO A 48 21.36 -1.94 14.00
N MET A 49 21.22 -1.07 13.00
CA MET A 49 21.98 -1.17 11.75
C MET A 49 23.49 -1.10 12.00
N SER A 50 24.25 -1.90 11.25
CA SER A 50 25.70 -1.77 11.16
C SER A 50 26.09 -0.45 10.46
N LEU A 51 27.38 -0.10 10.51
CA LEU A 51 27.90 1.08 9.80
C LEU A 51 27.60 1.01 8.30
N GLU A 52 27.81 -0.15 7.69
CA GLU A 52 27.59 -0.38 6.26
C GLU A 52 26.11 -0.22 5.90
N GLN A 53 25.19 -0.81 6.69
CA GLN A 53 23.75 -0.68 6.51
C GLN A 53 23.29 0.76 6.67
N LYS A 54 23.83 1.52 7.64
CA LYS A 54 23.52 2.94 7.79
C LYS A 54 23.97 3.77 6.59
N VAL A 55 25.12 3.49 6.01
CA VAL A 55 25.62 4.18 4.80
C VAL A 55 24.72 3.83 3.59
N GLU A 56 24.32 2.59 3.43
CA GLU A 56 23.43 2.16 2.36
C GLU A 56 22.05 2.81 2.49
N PHE A 57 21.50 2.79 3.69
CA PHE A 57 20.20 3.44 3.96
C PHE A 57 20.26 4.96 3.76
N PHE A 58 21.37 5.61 4.13
CA PHE A 58 21.58 7.04 3.87
C PHE A 58 21.54 7.34 2.36
N LYS A 59 22.17 6.51 1.55
CA LYS A 59 22.15 6.64 0.08
C LYS A 59 20.74 6.48 -0.48
N LEU A 60 19.97 5.51 0.02
CA LEU A 60 18.56 5.36 -0.36
C LEU A 60 17.75 6.62 -0.05
N LEU A 61 17.91 7.20 1.14
CA LEU A 61 17.20 8.43 1.52
C LEU A 61 17.55 9.61 0.60
N VAL A 62 18.81 9.73 0.22
CA VAL A 62 19.28 10.73 -0.76
C VAL A 62 18.67 10.47 -2.14
N GLU A 63 18.60 9.21 -2.59
CA GLU A 63 18.01 8.81 -3.87
C GLU A 63 16.50 9.12 -3.91
N ILE A 64 15.76 8.87 -2.84
CA ILE A 64 14.35 9.23 -2.71
C ILE A 64 14.13 10.75 -2.79
N GLY A 65 15.13 11.55 -2.43
CA GLY A 65 15.06 13.02 -2.53
C GLY A 65 15.05 13.77 -1.20
N PHE A 66 15.25 13.10 -0.07
CA PHE A 66 15.34 13.79 1.23
C PHE A 66 16.48 14.82 1.23
N LYS A 67 16.16 16.04 1.70
CA LYS A 67 17.13 17.14 1.83
C LYS A 67 17.58 17.35 3.26
N GLU A 68 16.85 16.78 4.23
CA GLU A 68 17.24 16.75 5.63
C GLU A 68 17.13 15.31 6.15
N ILE A 69 18.20 14.84 6.82
CA ILE A 69 18.31 13.46 7.30
C ILE A 69 18.92 13.48 8.70
N GLU A 70 18.16 13.01 9.71
CA GLU A 70 18.68 12.84 11.07
C GLU A 70 19.50 11.55 11.14
N VAL A 71 20.82 11.72 11.14
CA VAL A 71 21.78 10.62 10.97
C VAL A 71 22.16 9.92 12.28
N GLY A 72 21.83 10.49 13.44
CA GLY A 72 22.07 9.80 14.70
C GLY A 72 22.15 10.69 15.93
N PHE A 73 22.50 10.03 17.04
CA PHE A 73 22.78 10.66 18.33
C PHE A 73 24.24 10.36 18.70
N PRO A 74 25.18 11.23 18.32
CA PRO A 74 26.63 10.91 18.38
C PRO A 74 27.18 10.62 19.78
N ALA A 75 26.51 11.12 20.81
CA ALA A 75 26.90 10.83 22.20
C ALA A 75 26.34 9.51 22.75
N ALA A 76 25.46 8.82 22.01
CA ALA A 76 24.83 7.58 22.46
C ALA A 76 25.73 6.35 22.33
N SER A 77 26.53 6.27 21.24
CA SER A 77 27.42 5.13 21.00
C SER A 77 28.56 5.46 20.05
N GLU A 78 29.60 4.62 20.07
CA GLU A 78 30.73 4.71 19.15
C GLU A 78 30.29 4.53 17.67
N THR A 79 29.33 3.64 17.39
CA THR A 79 28.78 3.42 16.06
C THR A 79 28.13 4.68 15.51
N GLU A 80 27.32 5.36 16.32
CA GLU A 80 26.66 6.61 15.95
C GLU A 80 27.69 7.70 15.63
N TYR A 81 28.70 7.86 16.47
CA TYR A 81 29.80 8.79 16.26
C TYR A 81 30.57 8.48 14.97
N THR A 82 30.99 7.23 14.82
CA THR A 82 31.78 6.77 13.66
C THR A 82 31.00 6.93 12.35
N PHE A 83 29.71 6.65 12.34
CA PHE A 83 28.86 6.83 11.16
C PHE A 83 28.84 8.30 10.71
N ILE A 84 28.59 9.24 11.62
CA ILE A 84 28.59 10.67 11.30
C ILE A 84 29.95 11.12 10.78
N ARG A 85 31.05 10.70 11.42
CA ARG A 85 32.39 11.00 10.94
C ARG A 85 32.65 10.40 9.55
N THR A 86 32.18 9.17 9.31
CA THR A 86 32.31 8.52 7.98
C THR A 86 31.61 9.33 6.90
N LEU A 87 30.38 9.81 7.13
CA LEU A 87 29.68 10.65 6.17
C LEU A 87 30.45 11.91 5.81
N ILE A 88 31.04 12.57 6.82
CA ILE A 88 31.78 13.83 6.65
C ILE A 88 33.15 13.58 6.00
N GLU A 89 33.94 12.67 6.53
CA GLU A 89 35.33 12.44 6.13
C GLU A 89 35.45 11.78 4.74
N GLN A 90 34.45 10.99 4.33
CA GLN A 90 34.40 10.38 3.01
C GLN A 90 33.60 11.20 1.98
N ASN A 91 33.15 12.42 2.34
CA ASN A 91 32.36 13.30 1.49
C ASN A 91 31.10 12.61 0.90
N LEU A 92 30.37 11.88 1.74
CA LEU A 92 29.17 11.16 1.32
C LEU A 92 27.90 12.03 1.37
N ILE A 93 27.97 13.23 1.91
CA ILE A 93 26.85 14.17 2.04
C ILE A 93 26.80 15.03 0.77
N PRO A 94 25.72 14.93 -0.04
CA PRO A 94 25.53 15.82 -1.18
C PRO A 94 25.43 17.30 -0.79
N ASP A 95 25.78 18.21 -1.67
CA ASP A 95 25.79 19.67 -1.41
C ASP A 95 24.42 20.24 -1.03
N ASP A 96 23.34 19.60 -1.50
CA ASP A 96 21.95 19.98 -1.25
C ASP A 96 21.28 19.21 -0.08
N VAL A 97 22.05 18.38 0.63
CA VAL A 97 21.59 17.62 1.80
C VAL A 97 22.18 18.19 3.09
N THR A 98 21.33 18.37 4.09
CA THR A 98 21.71 18.78 5.45
C THR A 98 21.56 17.60 6.40
N ILE A 99 22.62 17.23 7.11
CA ILE A 99 22.51 16.22 8.15
C ILE A 99 21.97 16.84 9.44
N GLN A 100 21.15 16.08 10.18
CA GLN A 100 20.67 16.46 11.50
C GLN A 100 21.25 15.49 12.54
N VAL A 101 21.57 16.00 13.73
CA VAL A 101 22.05 15.20 14.86
C VAL A 101 21.32 15.58 16.14
N LEU A 102 20.91 14.55 16.90
CA LEU A 102 20.22 14.75 18.17
C LEU A 102 21.19 14.98 19.32
N THR A 103 20.85 15.85 20.24
CA THR A 103 21.56 16.06 21.51
C THR A 103 20.59 16.39 22.65
N GLN A 104 20.86 15.88 23.85
CA GLN A 104 20.14 16.33 25.04
C GLN A 104 20.70 17.69 25.52
N ALA A 105 19.87 18.49 26.20
CA ALA A 105 20.29 19.74 26.83
C ALA A 105 21.20 19.48 28.08
N ARG A 106 22.34 18.87 27.84
CA ARG A 106 23.39 18.56 28.85
C ARG A 106 24.77 18.88 28.27
N GLU A 107 25.56 19.65 28.99
CA GLU A 107 26.84 20.19 28.50
C GLU A 107 27.76 19.16 27.84
N HIS A 108 28.07 18.05 28.54
CA HIS A 108 28.99 17.04 28.00
C HIS A 108 28.46 16.35 26.74
N ILE A 109 27.12 16.19 26.61
CA ILE A 109 26.50 15.59 25.44
C ILE A 109 26.56 16.56 24.27
N ILE A 110 26.21 17.84 24.48
CA ILE A 110 26.29 18.88 23.46
C ILE A 110 27.72 19.03 22.93
N ARG A 111 28.73 19.05 23.80
CA ARG A 111 30.15 19.14 23.40
C ARG A 111 30.55 17.97 22.51
N LYS A 112 30.17 16.74 22.87
CA LYS A 112 30.44 15.53 22.08
C LYS A 112 29.74 15.60 20.71
N THR A 113 28.56 16.19 20.65
CA THR A 113 27.81 16.38 19.39
C THR A 113 28.55 17.33 18.46
N PHE A 114 29.04 18.49 18.93
CA PHE A 114 29.83 19.40 18.11
C PHE A 114 31.19 18.82 17.66
N GLU A 115 31.81 17.98 18.49
CA GLU A 115 32.99 17.22 18.08
C GLU A 115 32.70 16.29 16.89
N ALA A 116 31.54 15.62 16.89
CA ALA A 116 31.13 14.70 15.84
C ALA A 116 30.79 15.40 14.51
N VAL A 117 30.17 16.60 14.54
CA VAL A 117 29.73 17.31 13.31
C VAL A 117 30.77 18.32 12.80
N LYS A 118 31.93 18.42 13.43
CA LYS A 118 33.00 19.32 12.96
C LYS A 118 33.37 19.04 11.50
N GLY A 119 33.35 20.09 10.68
CA GLY A 119 33.66 20.01 9.25
C GLY A 119 32.51 19.52 8.38
N ALA A 120 31.30 19.34 8.91
CA ALA A 120 30.11 19.08 8.10
C ALA A 120 29.79 20.29 7.20
N PRO A 121 29.42 20.10 5.92
CA PRO A 121 29.05 21.20 5.04
C PRO A 121 27.88 22.02 5.58
N LYS A 122 26.84 21.32 6.05
CA LYS A 122 25.69 21.86 6.78
C LYS A 122 25.20 20.84 7.79
N ALA A 123 24.89 21.29 9.02
CA ALA A 123 24.33 20.43 10.05
C ALA A 123 23.25 21.13 10.88
N ILE A 124 22.15 20.43 11.12
CA ILE A 124 21.16 20.81 12.12
C ILE A 124 21.55 20.15 13.44
N VAL A 125 21.73 20.96 14.48
CA VAL A 125 21.94 20.46 15.86
C VAL A 125 20.60 20.55 16.58
N HIS A 126 19.99 19.38 16.78
CA HIS A 126 18.69 19.21 17.38
C HIS A 126 18.81 18.98 18.89
N VAL A 127 18.49 19.98 19.67
CA VAL A 127 18.51 19.88 21.14
C VAL A 127 17.10 19.71 21.70
N TYR A 128 16.97 18.87 22.73
CA TYR A 128 15.68 18.64 23.39
C TYR A 128 15.81 18.55 24.91
N ASN A 129 14.71 18.84 25.58
CA ASN A 129 14.43 18.45 26.94
C ASN A 129 12.91 18.29 27.15
N SER A 130 12.53 17.41 28.07
CA SER A 130 11.10 17.13 28.32
C SER A 130 10.43 18.24 29.11
N THR A 131 9.21 18.60 28.69
CA THR A 131 8.44 19.74 29.23
C THR A 131 7.09 19.35 29.82
N SER A 132 6.61 18.10 29.61
CA SER A 132 5.28 17.68 30.02
C SER A 132 5.08 17.65 31.54
N VAL A 133 3.83 17.75 31.96
CA VAL A 133 3.45 17.64 33.39
C VAL A 133 4.00 16.36 34.01
N ALA A 134 3.80 15.21 33.35
CA ALA A 134 4.27 13.92 33.87
C ALA A 134 5.79 13.87 34.05
N GLN A 135 6.56 14.40 33.07
CA GLN A 135 8.01 14.45 33.16
C GLN A 135 8.49 15.40 34.26
N ARG A 136 7.91 16.57 34.37
CA ARG A 136 8.27 17.54 35.40
C ARG A 136 8.02 16.99 36.81
N GLU A 137 6.84 16.41 37.05
CA GLU A 137 6.41 15.97 38.37
C GLU A 137 6.99 14.62 38.81
N GLN A 138 7.01 13.65 37.88
CA GLN A 138 7.34 12.26 38.25
C GLN A 138 8.80 11.92 38.02
N VAL A 139 9.43 12.45 36.94
CA VAL A 139 10.80 12.09 36.53
C VAL A 139 11.82 13.09 37.04
N PHE A 140 11.69 14.35 36.62
CA PHE A 140 12.70 15.38 37.00
C PHE A 140 12.46 15.96 38.39
N LYS A 141 11.19 16.00 38.83
CA LYS A 141 10.79 16.65 40.09
C LYS A 141 11.27 18.10 40.16
N LYS A 142 11.01 18.84 39.06
CA LYS A 142 11.46 20.21 38.83
C LYS A 142 10.27 21.12 38.50
N SER A 143 10.42 22.41 38.87
CA SER A 143 9.46 23.45 38.52
C SER A 143 9.52 23.82 37.03
N LYS A 144 8.53 24.56 36.55
CA LYS A 144 8.51 25.09 35.17
C LYS A 144 9.73 25.96 34.89
N GLU A 145 10.14 26.81 35.84
CA GLU A 145 11.29 27.71 35.75
C GLU A 145 12.60 26.92 35.63
N GLU A 146 12.75 25.84 36.38
CA GLU A 146 13.95 24.98 36.32
C GLU A 146 14.03 24.24 34.99
N ILE A 147 12.92 23.74 34.44
CA ILE A 147 12.86 23.06 33.12
C ILE A 147 13.13 24.08 31.99
N LEU A 148 12.54 25.27 32.05
CA LEU A 148 12.81 26.35 31.10
C LEU A 148 14.31 26.73 31.12
N LYS A 149 14.91 26.81 32.31
CA LYS A 149 16.35 27.08 32.44
C LYS A 149 17.20 26.03 31.72
N ILE A 150 16.86 24.74 31.79
CA ILE A 150 17.59 23.67 31.08
C ILE A 150 17.55 23.94 29.55
N ALA A 151 16.41 24.31 29.00
CA ALA A 151 16.27 24.65 27.59
C ALA A 151 17.14 25.85 27.19
N VAL A 152 17.08 26.94 27.97
CA VAL A 152 17.85 28.17 27.74
C VAL A 152 19.36 27.94 27.87
N ASP A 153 19.80 27.21 28.89
CA ASP A 153 21.21 26.87 29.08
C ASP A 153 21.73 26.02 27.91
N GLY A 154 20.94 25.03 27.45
CA GLY A 154 21.26 24.21 26.28
C GLY A 154 21.35 25.05 24.99
N ALA A 155 20.37 25.91 24.75
CA ALA A 155 20.35 26.80 23.59
C ALA A 155 21.54 27.78 23.57
N THR A 156 21.91 28.30 24.74
CA THR A 156 23.06 29.19 24.88
C THR A 156 24.35 28.46 24.53
N LEU A 157 24.54 27.25 25.08
CA LEU A 157 25.72 26.45 24.79
C LEU A 157 25.84 26.04 23.31
N LEU A 158 24.71 25.71 22.66
CA LEU A 158 24.72 25.43 21.22
C LEU A 158 25.29 26.61 20.44
N LYS A 159 24.80 27.83 20.73
CA LYS A 159 25.26 29.05 20.06
C LYS A 159 26.74 29.31 20.31
N GLU A 160 27.19 29.21 21.55
CA GLU A 160 28.62 29.38 21.89
C GLU A 160 29.53 28.40 21.19
N LEU A 161 29.13 27.12 21.08
CA LEU A 161 29.94 26.09 20.43
C LEU A 161 29.91 26.21 18.92
N ALA A 162 28.81 26.62 18.32
CA ALA A 162 28.71 26.88 16.90
C ALA A 162 29.68 27.98 16.45
N ASP A 163 29.80 29.07 17.25
CA ASP A 163 30.74 30.16 16.98
C ASP A 163 32.22 29.71 17.08
N GLN A 164 32.50 28.62 17.76
CA GLN A 164 33.84 28.08 17.98
C GLN A 164 34.19 26.87 17.09
N THR A 165 33.21 26.31 16.38
CA THR A 165 33.38 25.08 15.59
C THR A 165 33.29 25.40 14.11
N GLU A 166 34.20 24.87 13.32
CA GLU A 166 34.15 25.00 11.86
C GLU A 166 32.93 24.24 11.32
N GLY A 167 32.07 24.93 10.55
CA GLY A 167 30.86 24.36 9.95
C GLY A 167 29.77 25.40 9.78
N ASN A 168 28.69 25.00 9.13
CA ASN A 168 27.47 25.78 8.98
C ASN A 168 26.36 25.09 9.79
N PHE A 169 25.95 25.73 10.91
CA PHE A 169 25.04 25.14 11.88
C PHE A 169 23.70 25.86 11.91
N GLN A 170 22.63 25.06 11.79
CA GLN A 170 21.26 25.46 12.08
C GLN A 170 20.81 24.79 13.38
N PHE A 171 19.95 25.42 14.15
CA PHE A 171 19.49 24.88 15.43
C PHE A 171 18.04 24.45 15.39
N GLU A 172 17.77 23.33 16.02
CA GLU A 172 16.44 22.82 16.28
C GLU A 172 16.23 22.60 17.77
N TYR A 173 15.04 22.96 18.27
CA TYR A 173 14.61 22.72 19.63
C TYR A 173 13.30 21.96 19.67
N SER A 174 13.25 20.89 20.48
CA SER A 174 12.04 20.14 20.80
C SER A 174 11.67 20.27 22.28
N PRO A 175 10.49 20.83 22.62
CA PRO A 175 9.86 20.60 23.92
C PRO A 175 9.29 19.19 23.97
N GLU A 176 10.13 18.20 24.30
CA GLU A 176 9.75 16.78 24.27
C GLU A 176 8.46 16.54 25.07
N SER A 177 7.61 15.64 24.59
CA SER A 177 6.26 15.39 25.12
C SER A 177 5.36 16.65 25.01
N PHE A 178 5.44 17.38 23.89
CA PHE A 178 4.67 18.61 23.63
C PHE A 178 3.17 18.41 23.85
N THR A 179 2.60 17.28 23.38
CA THR A 179 1.17 16.99 23.53
C THR A 179 0.71 16.78 24.97
N GLY A 180 1.62 16.49 25.89
CA GLY A 180 1.39 16.40 27.34
C GLY A 180 1.84 17.65 28.11
N THR A 181 2.16 18.73 27.40
CA THR A 181 2.59 20.03 27.94
C THR A 181 1.48 21.05 27.76
N GLU A 182 1.30 21.96 28.71
CA GLU A 182 0.38 23.09 28.58
C GLU A 182 0.83 23.98 27.40
N PRO A 183 -0.04 24.32 26.43
CA PRO A 183 0.37 25.06 25.23
C PRO A 183 1.03 26.41 25.54
N GLU A 184 0.56 27.13 26.55
CA GLU A 184 1.13 28.41 26.97
C GLU A 184 2.54 28.24 27.52
N TYR A 185 2.79 27.14 28.27
CA TYR A 185 4.11 26.86 28.79
C TYR A 185 5.07 26.36 27.70
N ALA A 186 4.59 25.52 26.77
CA ALA A 186 5.38 25.14 25.60
C ALA A 186 5.81 26.37 24.78
N LEU A 187 4.89 27.31 24.59
CA LEU A 187 5.15 28.57 23.89
C LEU A 187 6.18 29.43 24.64
N GLU A 188 6.07 29.51 25.97
CA GLU A 188 7.02 30.24 26.82
C GLU A 188 8.44 29.70 26.69
N VAL A 189 8.60 28.37 26.77
CA VAL A 189 9.91 27.71 26.64
C VAL A 189 10.49 27.91 25.23
N CYS A 190 9.70 27.67 24.18
CA CYS A 190 10.15 27.87 22.80
C CYS A 190 10.56 29.33 22.54
N ASN A 191 9.77 30.30 23.00
CA ASN A 191 10.12 31.72 22.86
C ASN A 191 11.38 32.12 23.64
N ALA A 192 11.62 31.52 24.81
CA ALA A 192 12.85 31.75 25.57
C ALA A 192 14.10 31.22 24.82
N VAL A 193 13.99 30.04 24.18
CA VAL A 193 15.05 29.49 23.31
C VAL A 193 15.27 30.41 22.09
N LEU A 194 14.21 30.83 21.42
CA LEU A 194 14.29 31.74 20.26
C LEU A 194 14.91 33.09 20.62
N ASP A 195 14.67 33.61 21.81
CA ASP A 195 15.28 34.86 22.29
C ASP A 195 16.82 34.70 22.49
N VAL A 196 17.33 33.50 22.74
CA VAL A 196 18.77 33.21 22.76
C VAL A 196 19.33 33.17 21.33
N TRP A 197 18.66 32.44 20.42
CA TRP A 197 19.18 32.21 19.08
C TRP A 197 19.01 33.40 18.14
N LYS A 198 17.89 34.15 18.28
CA LYS A 198 17.51 35.29 17.45
C LYS A 198 17.60 34.98 15.96
N PRO A 199 16.78 34.02 15.46
CA PRO A 199 16.86 33.56 14.09
C PRO A 199 16.62 34.69 13.09
N THR A 200 17.26 34.60 11.94
CA THR A 200 17.18 35.55 10.82
C THR A 200 16.70 34.85 9.56
N ALA A 201 16.40 35.61 8.51
CA ALA A 201 16.01 35.04 7.23
C ALA A 201 17.08 34.11 6.62
N ASP A 202 18.36 34.44 6.84
CA ASP A 202 19.50 33.66 6.33
C ASP A 202 19.85 32.46 7.21
N ASN A 203 19.46 32.49 8.49
CA ASN A 203 19.69 31.37 9.42
C ASN A 203 18.45 31.18 10.31
N LYS A 204 17.49 30.45 9.77
CA LYS A 204 16.23 30.14 10.46
C LYS A 204 16.46 29.12 11.58
N ALA A 205 15.71 29.23 12.66
CA ALA A 205 15.62 28.21 13.68
C ALA A 205 14.46 27.24 13.39
N ILE A 206 14.55 26.03 13.90
CA ILE A 206 13.49 25.02 13.84
C ILE A 206 12.92 24.84 15.24
N ILE A 207 11.60 24.94 15.36
CA ILE A 207 10.84 24.53 16.55
C ILE A 207 10.06 23.29 16.17
N ASN A 208 10.41 22.18 16.77
CA ASN A 208 9.77 20.89 16.52
C ASN A 208 8.75 20.59 17.63
N LEU A 209 7.56 20.17 17.25
CA LEU A 209 6.43 19.92 18.16
C LEU A 209 6.12 18.43 18.21
N PRO A 210 6.85 17.64 19.04
CA PRO A 210 6.73 16.18 18.97
C PRO A 210 5.46 15.66 19.64
N VAL A 211 4.74 14.82 18.92
CA VAL A 211 3.71 13.93 19.48
C VAL A 211 4.43 12.71 20.04
N THR A 212 5.19 12.90 21.11
CA THR A 212 5.99 11.84 21.73
C THR A 212 5.14 10.65 22.14
N VAL A 213 3.93 10.93 22.62
CA VAL A 213 2.84 9.93 22.78
C VAL A 213 1.54 10.56 22.32
N GLN A 214 0.76 9.84 21.53
CA GLN A 214 -0.55 10.29 21.11
C GLN A 214 -1.56 10.22 22.25
N HIS A 215 -1.89 11.35 22.87
CA HIS A 215 -2.87 11.46 23.95
C HIS A 215 -4.25 11.89 23.50
N SER A 216 -4.38 12.47 22.31
CA SER A 216 -5.60 13.13 21.83
C SER A 216 -5.98 12.67 20.42
N MET A 217 -7.12 13.15 19.95
CA MET A 217 -7.51 13.06 18.54
C MET A 217 -6.73 14.10 17.71
N PRO A 218 -6.50 13.84 16.39
CA PRO A 218 -5.68 14.70 15.54
C PRO A 218 -6.07 16.18 15.50
N HIS A 219 -7.37 16.48 15.57
CA HIS A 219 -7.86 17.87 15.58
C HIS A 219 -7.41 18.68 16.81
N VAL A 220 -7.13 18.02 17.93
CA VAL A 220 -6.57 18.69 19.13
C VAL A 220 -5.13 19.09 18.83
N TYR A 221 -4.34 18.19 18.26
CA TYR A 221 -2.98 18.49 17.87
C TYR A 221 -2.91 19.61 16.82
N ALA A 222 -3.77 19.56 15.79
CA ALA A 222 -3.87 20.65 14.82
C ALA A 222 -4.13 22.01 15.48
N SER A 223 -5.05 22.06 16.45
CA SER A 223 -5.32 23.29 17.21
C SER A 223 -4.13 23.76 18.05
N GLN A 224 -3.36 22.81 18.62
CA GLN A 224 -2.12 23.13 19.36
C GLN A 224 -1.04 23.68 18.40
N VAL A 225 -0.88 23.09 17.23
CA VAL A 225 0.06 23.55 16.19
C VAL A 225 -0.32 24.96 15.71
N GLU A 226 -1.61 25.19 15.39
CA GLU A 226 -2.09 26.53 15.00
C GLU A 226 -1.76 27.58 16.07
N TYR A 227 -2.04 27.25 17.33
CA TYR A 227 -1.71 28.14 18.46
C TYR A 227 -0.21 28.50 18.51
N MET A 228 0.67 27.51 18.33
CA MET A 228 2.11 27.74 18.28
C MET A 228 2.50 28.61 17.07
N CYS A 229 2.01 28.26 15.88
CA CYS A 229 2.30 29.03 14.65
C CYS A 229 1.88 30.51 14.74
N GLU A 230 0.78 30.80 15.43
CA GLU A 230 0.28 32.16 15.56
C GLU A 230 0.99 32.98 16.65
N ASN A 231 1.64 32.34 17.63
CA ASN A 231 2.17 33.05 18.81
C ASN A 231 3.68 32.94 19.00
N LEU A 232 4.39 32.10 18.20
CA LEU A 232 5.85 32.01 18.24
C LEU A 232 6.47 33.36 17.85
N LYS A 233 7.45 33.80 18.63
CA LYS A 233 8.32 34.94 18.25
C LYS A 233 9.11 34.60 17.01
N TYR A 234 9.48 35.60 16.22
CA TYR A 234 10.27 35.46 14.99
C TYR A 234 9.66 34.48 13.97
N ARG A 235 8.32 34.36 13.94
CA ARG A 235 7.62 33.30 13.15
C ARG A 235 8.09 33.22 11.70
N GLU A 236 8.39 34.33 11.04
CA GLU A 236 8.89 34.39 9.66
C GLU A 236 10.29 33.78 9.49
N ASN A 237 11.05 33.70 10.59
CA ASN A 237 12.39 33.11 10.67
C ASN A 237 12.41 31.78 11.43
N VAL A 238 11.24 31.20 11.70
CA VAL A 238 11.09 29.91 12.40
C VAL A 238 10.41 28.91 11.47
N ILE A 239 11.02 27.75 11.32
CA ILE A 239 10.43 26.57 10.70
C ILE A 239 9.71 25.79 11.80
N VAL A 240 8.41 25.62 11.69
CA VAL A 240 7.65 24.76 12.60
C VAL A 240 7.64 23.34 12.06
N SER A 241 8.26 22.44 12.80
CA SER A 241 8.39 21.02 12.48
C SER A 241 7.45 20.18 13.32
N LEU A 242 6.98 19.08 12.75
CA LEU A 242 6.15 18.09 13.43
C LEU A 242 6.87 16.74 13.47
N HIS A 243 6.77 16.05 14.61
CA HIS A 243 7.36 14.71 14.81
C HIS A 243 6.33 13.79 15.47
N PRO A 244 5.34 13.29 14.72
CA PRO A 244 4.32 12.43 15.30
C PRO A 244 4.76 10.98 15.43
N HIS A 245 4.52 10.39 16.61
CA HIS A 245 4.43 8.94 16.78
C HIS A 245 3.01 8.44 16.51
N ASN A 246 2.83 7.12 16.46
CA ASN A 246 1.61 6.49 15.94
C ASN A 246 0.86 5.63 16.98
N ASP A 247 0.92 6.00 18.28
CA ASP A 247 0.36 5.20 19.38
C ASP A 247 -1.15 4.93 19.26
N ARG A 248 -1.88 5.80 18.56
CA ARG A 248 -3.33 5.67 18.31
C ARG A 248 -3.66 5.33 16.86
N GLY A 249 -2.65 5.05 16.02
CA GLY A 249 -2.82 4.84 14.59
C GLY A 249 -3.19 6.13 13.83
N CYS A 250 -2.80 7.31 14.33
CA CYS A 250 -3.18 8.59 13.77
C CYS A 250 -1.98 9.45 13.33
N GLY A 251 -0.77 8.90 13.23
CA GLY A 251 0.44 9.66 12.90
C GLY A 251 0.34 10.41 11.57
N VAL A 252 -0.22 9.79 10.53
CA VAL A 252 -0.48 10.44 9.23
C VAL A 252 -1.50 11.57 9.39
N ALA A 253 -2.61 11.32 10.08
CA ALA A 253 -3.66 12.32 10.29
C ALA A 253 -3.17 13.51 11.14
N ASP A 254 -2.35 13.26 12.18
CA ASP A 254 -1.70 14.32 12.96
C ASP A 254 -0.83 15.21 12.07
N SER A 255 -0.08 14.61 11.14
CA SER A 255 0.78 15.33 10.19
C SER A 255 -0.01 16.14 9.17
N GLU A 256 -1.01 15.53 8.50
CA GLU A 256 -1.85 16.23 7.53
C GLU A 256 -2.55 17.43 8.16
N MET A 257 -3.20 17.23 9.31
CA MET A 257 -3.92 18.31 9.99
C MET A 257 -2.97 19.35 10.59
N GLY A 258 -1.78 18.97 11.05
CA GLY A 258 -0.75 19.89 11.51
C GLY A 258 -0.18 20.77 10.39
N LEU A 259 -0.02 20.22 9.18
CA LEU A 259 0.34 21.00 7.97
C LEU A 259 -0.76 22.00 7.59
N LEU A 260 -2.04 21.59 7.65
CA LEU A 260 -3.16 22.53 7.47
C LEU A 260 -3.14 23.64 8.52
N ALA A 261 -2.69 23.35 9.74
CA ALA A 261 -2.57 24.30 10.85
C ALA A 261 -1.37 25.26 10.74
N GLY A 262 -0.52 25.11 9.72
CA GLY A 262 0.55 26.06 9.42
C GLY A 262 1.97 25.57 9.74
N ALA A 263 2.16 24.28 10.00
CA ALA A 263 3.50 23.70 10.07
C ALA A 263 4.20 23.69 8.71
N ASP A 264 5.52 23.73 8.73
CA ASP A 264 6.38 23.86 7.54
C ASP A 264 7.14 22.57 7.21
N ARG A 265 7.32 21.67 8.19
CA ARG A 265 8.26 20.56 8.13
C ARG A 265 7.71 19.32 8.84
N ILE A 266 8.08 18.15 8.35
CA ILE A 266 7.72 16.84 8.94
C ILE A 266 8.98 16.01 9.17
N GLU A 267 9.10 15.47 10.37
CA GLU A 267 10.01 14.38 10.72
C GLU A 267 9.25 13.06 10.78
N GLY A 268 9.77 12.04 10.14
CA GLY A 268 9.18 10.71 10.14
C GLY A 268 10.10 9.66 9.54
N THR A 269 9.57 8.47 9.33
CA THR A 269 10.35 7.33 8.83
C THR A 269 9.68 6.67 7.64
N LEU A 270 10.43 5.94 6.84
CA LEU A 270 9.89 5.05 5.83
C LEU A 270 9.07 3.94 6.54
N PHE A 271 7.86 3.72 6.05
CA PHE A 271 6.92 2.71 6.56
C PHE A 271 6.59 2.83 8.05
N GLY A 272 6.86 3.98 8.66
CA GLY A 272 6.48 4.28 10.04
C GLY A 272 7.28 3.57 11.12
N ASN A 273 8.50 3.11 10.83
CA ASN A 273 9.35 2.48 11.85
C ASN A 273 9.69 3.45 12.98
N GLY A 274 9.83 2.95 14.21
CA GLY A 274 10.18 3.76 15.38
C GLY A 274 9.71 3.15 16.70
N GLU A 275 9.94 3.89 17.78
CA GLU A 275 9.60 3.47 19.13
C GLU A 275 8.11 3.10 19.28
N ARG A 276 7.82 2.06 20.05
CA ARG A 276 6.48 1.55 20.39
C ARG A 276 5.68 1.14 19.13
N THR A 277 4.86 2.04 18.60
CA THR A 277 4.01 1.84 17.40
C THR A 277 4.58 2.53 16.16
N GLY A 278 5.77 3.15 16.31
CA GLY A 278 6.48 3.83 15.24
C GLY A 278 6.22 5.32 15.13
N ASN A 279 6.87 5.93 14.17
CA ASN A 279 6.71 7.32 13.74
C ASN A 279 5.61 7.46 12.69
N VAL A 280 5.34 8.69 12.23
CA VAL A 280 4.55 8.88 11.03
C VAL A 280 5.22 8.19 9.85
N ASP A 281 4.42 7.46 9.07
CA ASP A 281 4.86 6.86 7.81
C ASP A 281 4.93 7.93 6.71
N ILE A 282 6.17 8.32 6.34
CA ILE A 282 6.40 9.33 5.29
C ILE A 282 5.95 8.82 3.93
N VAL A 283 6.09 7.51 3.64
CA VAL A 283 5.62 6.94 2.37
C VAL A 283 4.13 7.19 2.22
N THR A 284 3.35 6.83 3.24
CA THR A 284 1.90 7.06 3.22
C THR A 284 1.56 8.55 3.12
N LEU A 285 2.22 9.41 3.89
CA LEU A 285 1.93 10.85 3.89
C LEU A 285 2.26 11.50 2.54
N ALA A 286 3.42 11.21 1.95
CA ALA A 286 3.83 11.73 0.64
C ALA A 286 2.91 11.22 -0.49
N MET A 287 2.55 9.93 -0.47
CA MET A 287 1.66 9.35 -1.47
C MET A 287 0.20 9.82 -1.32
N ASN A 288 -0.24 10.19 -0.12
CA ASN A 288 -1.53 10.86 0.06
C ASN A 288 -1.55 12.20 -0.68
N MET A 289 -0.48 13.00 -0.60
CA MET A 289 -0.35 14.25 -1.35
C MET A 289 -0.34 13.98 -2.86
N PHE A 290 0.45 13.02 -3.31
CA PHE A 290 0.52 12.60 -4.72
C PHE A 290 -0.86 12.21 -5.26
N SER A 291 -1.66 11.45 -4.50
CA SER A 291 -3.02 11.05 -4.88
C SER A 291 -4.01 12.22 -5.02
N GLN A 292 -3.66 13.40 -4.47
CA GLN A 292 -4.39 14.65 -4.60
C GLN A 292 -3.84 15.58 -5.69
N GLY A 293 -2.84 15.11 -6.46
CA GLY A 293 -2.18 15.89 -7.51
C GLY A 293 -1.18 16.91 -6.99
N VAL A 294 -0.65 16.71 -5.79
CA VAL A 294 0.40 17.55 -5.19
C VAL A 294 1.73 16.79 -5.24
N ASP A 295 2.73 17.39 -5.89
CA ASP A 295 4.08 16.85 -5.91
C ASP A 295 4.66 16.86 -4.48
N SER A 296 4.99 15.67 -3.97
CA SER A 296 5.60 15.52 -2.66
C SER A 296 7.10 15.83 -2.63
N GLU A 297 7.73 16.02 -3.81
CA GLU A 297 9.19 16.18 -3.96
C GLU A 297 10.02 14.97 -3.48
N LEU A 298 9.36 13.83 -3.21
CA LEU A 298 9.98 12.54 -2.90
C LEU A 298 9.66 11.52 -4.00
N ASP A 299 10.66 10.82 -4.47
CA ASP A 299 10.53 9.84 -5.55
C ASP A 299 10.31 8.42 -5.01
N PHE A 300 9.06 7.94 -5.11
CA PHE A 300 8.68 6.56 -4.82
C PHE A 300 8.32 5.77 -6.08
N SER A 301 8.78 6.21 -7.26
CA SER A 301 8.50 5.54 -8.54
C SER A 301 9.06 4.12 -8.63
N ASN A 302 10.01 3.76 -7.77
CA ASN A 302 10.53 2.39 -7.62
C ASN A 302 10.31 1.86 -6.19
N MET A 303 9.04 1.81 -5.75
CA MET A 303 8.65 1.32 -4.43
C MET A 303 9.21 -0.08 -4.09
N PRO A 304 9.27 -1.05 -5.04
CA PRO A 304 9.88 -2.35 -4.75
C PRO A 304 11.33 -2.25 -4.26
N HIS A 305 12.15 -1.38 -4.87
CA HIS A 305 13.54 -1.15 -4.45
C HIS A 305 13.60 -0.49 -3.05
N VAL A 306 12.75 0.50 -2.79
CA VAL A 306 12.67 1.14 -1.47
C VAL A 306 12.32 0.12 -0.38
N CYS A 307 11.35 -0.76 -0.64
CA CYS A 307 10.99 -1.84 0.29
C CYS A 307 12.15 -2.82 0.51
N GLU A 308 12.84 -3.24 -0.56
CA GLU A 308 13.96 -4.19 -0.50
C GLU A 308 15.09 -3.66 0.38
N VAL A 309 15.60 -2.47 0.10
CA VAL A 309 16.68 -1.87 0.89
C VAL A 309 16.28 -1.61 2.35
N TYR A 310 15.03 -1.15 2.56
CA TYR A 310 14.49 -0.99 3.92
C TYR A 310 14.49 -2.33 4.67
N GLU A 311 13.97 -3.40 4.06
CA GLU A 311 13.89 -4.73 4.70
C GLU A 311 15.27 -5.32 4.97
N GLU A 312 16.24 -5.14 4.08
CA GLU A 312 17.62 -5.60 4.24
C GLU A 312 18.37 -4.85 5.34
N CYS A 313 18.23 -3.52 5.39
CA CYS A 313 18.95 -2.69 6.35
C CYS A 313 18.31 -2.70 7.74
N ALA A 314 16.98 -2.59 7.82
CA ALA A 314 16.26 -2.55 9.09
C ALA A 314 15.96 -3.94 9.67
N GLY A 315 16.03 -5.00 8.86
CA GLY A 315 15.66 -6.36 9.29
C GLY A 315 14.16 -6.50 9.62
N MET A 316 13.34 -5.55 9.17
CA MET A 316 11.89 -5.53 9.36
C MET A 316 11.18 -5.72 8.03
N LYS A 317 9.97 -6.25 8.05
CA LYS A 317 9.14 -6.42 6.86
C LYS A 317 8.14 -5.29 6.73
N VAL A 318 7.93 -4.82 5.50
CA VAL A 318 6.83 -3.93 5.18
C VAL A 318 5.51 -4.72 5.31
N ASP A 319 4.54 -4.18 6.04
CA ASP A 319 3.24 -4.86 6.21
C ASP A 319 2.53 -5.04 4.87
N GLU A 320 1.96 -6.20 4.63
CA GLU A 320 1.29 -6.54 3.36
C GLU A 320 0.16 -5.58 2.99
N ARG A 321 -0.37 -4.84 3.94
CA ARG A 321 -1.44 -3.86 3.76
C ARG A 321 -1.03 -2.42 4.06
N SER A 322 0.27 -2.13 4.17
CA SER A 322 0.77 -0.75 4.24
C SER A 322 0.29 0.04 3.02
N PRO A 323 -0.31 1.21 3.21
CA PRO A 323 -0.79 2.02 2.08
C PRO A 323 0.29 2.21 1.01
N TYR A 324 -0.09 2.05 -0.26
CA TYR A 324 0.74 2.22 -1.45
C TYR A 324 1.93 1.25 -1.62
N SER A 325 2.49 0.73 -0.55
CA SER A 325 3.72 -0.09 -0.55
C SER A 325 3.49 -1.57 -0.30
N GLY A 326 2.48 -1.93 0.45
CA GLY A 326 2.20 -3.31 0.87
C GLY A 326 1.93 -4.26 -0.30
N ALA A 327 2.31 -5.52 -0.15
CA ALA A 327 2.21 -6.52 -1.22
C ALA A 327 0.77 -6.73 -1.74
N LEU A 328 -0.26 -6.47 -0.92
CA LEU A 328 -1.66 -6.74 -1.26
C LEU A 328 -2.47 -5.49 -1.63
N VAL A 329 -1.88 -4.30 -1.66
CA VAL A 329 -2.65 -3.04 -1.81
C VAL A 329 -3.16 -2.79 -3.22
N PHE A 330 -2.56 -3.41 -4.24
CA PHE A 330 -3.00 -3.34 -5.63
C PHE A 330 -3.64 -4.64 -6.11
N ALA A 331 -4.13 -5.48 -5.20
CA ALA A 331 -4.85 -6.69 -5.49
C ALA A 331 -6.33 -6.56 -5.11
N ALA A 332 -7.22 -7.13 -5.90
CA ALA A 332 -8.64 -7.23 -5.57
C ALA A 332 -9.07 -8.69 -5.47
N PHE A 333 -9.69 -9.06 -4.36
CA PHE A 333 -10.12 -10.43 -4.09
C PHE A 333 -11.60 -10.68 -4.41
N SER A 334 -12.39 -9.62 -4.53
CA SER A 334 -13.80 -9.69 -4.91
C SER A 334 -13.95 -9.64 -6.41
N GLY A 335 -14.67 -10.59 -7.02
CA GLY A 335 -14.91 -10.61 -8.46
C GLY A 335 -15.62 -9.38 -9.00
N SER A 336 -16.48 -8.74 -8.19
CA SER A 336 -17.14 -7.49 -8.57
C SER A 336 -16.15 -6.30 -8.60
N HIS A 337 -15.16 -6.29 -7.70
CA HIS A 337 -14.11 -5.26 -7.71
C HIS A 337 -13.19 -5.45 -8.92
N GLN A 338 -12.79 -6.69 -9.23
CA GLN A 338 -11.96 -7.03 -10.38
C GLN A 338 -12.63 -6.61 -11.70
N ASP A 339 -13.90 -6.94 -11.87
CA ASP A 339 -14.69 -6.52 -13.06
C ASP A 339 -14.78 -5.00 -13.16
N ALA A 340 -14.99 -4.30 -12.05
CA ALA A 340 -15.03 -2.84 -12.03
C ALA A 340 -13.66 -2.21 -12.36
N ILE A 341 -12.55 -2.76 -11.84
CA ILE A 341 -11.20 -2.30 -12.16
C ILE A 341 -10.91 -2.51 -13.65
N ALA A 342 -11.17 -3.71 -14.18
CA ALA A 342 -10.95 -4.00 -15.60
C ALA A 342 -11.74 -3.06 -16.52
N LYS A 343 -13.02 -2.81 -16.21
CA LYS A 343 -13.87 -1.85 -16.94
C LYS A 343 -13.36 -0.42 -16.79
N GLY A 344 -12.92 -0.04 -15.59
CA GLY A 344 -12.36 1.28 -15.31
C GLY A 344 -11.08 1.55 -16.09
N MET A 345 -10.15 0.57 -16.14
CA MET A 345 -8.93 0.64 -16.95
C MET A 345 -9.25 0.86 -18.43
N HIS A 346 -10.12 0.01 -19.00
CA HIS A 346 -10.53 0.12 -20.40
C HIS A 346 -11.23 1.46 -20.70
N TRP A 347 -12.14 1.91 -19.83
CA TRP A 347 -12.82 3.20 -20.00
C TRP A 347 -11.82 4.36 -19.99
N ARG A 348 -10.84 4.32 -19.05
CA ARG A 348 -9.79 5.35 -18.97
C ARG A 348 -8.98 5.41 -20.26
N GLU A 349 -8.51 4.26 -20.76
CA GLU A 349 -7.74 4.20 -22.02
C GLU A 349 -8.48 4.81 -23.20
N GLU A 350 -9.80 4.58 -23.32
CA GLU A 350 -10.60 5.07 -24.44
C GLU A 350 -11.07 6.52 -24.29
N LYS A 351 -11.38 6.97 -23.08
CA LYS A 351 -12.11 8.21 -22.83
C LYS A 351 -11.31 9.31 -22.17
N ASP A 352 -10.46 9.00 -21.22
CA ASP A 352 -9.71 10.01 -20.44
C ASP A 352 -8.38 9.45 -19.90
N PRO A 353 -7.38 9.20 -20.78
CA PRO A 353 -6.09 8.65 -20.36
C PRO A 353 -5.27 9.61 -19.49
N SER A 354 -5.63 10.90 -19.44
CA SER A 354 -4.91 11.92 -18.67
C SER A 354 -5.25 11.94 -17.19
N ARG A 355 -6.33 11.27 -16.78
CA ARG A 355 -6.81 11.25 -15.38
C ARG A 355 -6.88 9.84 -14.84
N TRP A 356 -6.54 9.69 -13.56
CA TRP A 356 -6.74 8.44 -12.86
C TRP A 356 -8.11 8.43 -12.17
N THR A 357 -9.01 7.57 -12.66
CA THR A 357 -10.38 7.43 -12.16
C THR A 357 -10.81 5.98 -12.02
N VAL A 358 -9.83 5.06 -11.98
CA VAL A 358 -10.10 3.61 -11.90
C VAL A 358 -10.71 3.27 -10.54
N PRO A 359 -11.89 2.62 -10.51
CA PRO A 359 -12.51 2.22 -9.25
C PRO A 359 -11.59 1.34 -8.40
N TYR A 360 -11.63 1.51 -7.07
CA TYR A 360 -10.89 0.74 -6.06
C TYR A 360 -9.37 0.89 -6.07
N LEU A 361 -8.78 1.62 -7.00
CA LEU A 361 -7.35 1.91 -7.04
C LEU A 361 -7.14 3.41 -6.84
N PRO A 362 -6.59 3.85 -5.68
CA PRO A 362 -6.42 5.27 -5.39
C PRO A 362 -5.37 5.96 -6.27
N ILE A 363 -4.41 5.20 -6.78
CA ILE A 363 -3.37 5.66 -7.71
C ILE A 363 -3.18 4.62 -8.81
N ASP A 364 -2.48 5.00 -9.89
CA ASP A 364 -1.96 4.06 -10.88
C ASP A 364 -0.80 3.27 -10.26
N PRO A 365 -0.88 1.93 -10.16
CA PRO A 365 0.23 1.14 -9.61
C PRO A 365 1.55 1.32 -10.36
N THR A 366 1.51 1.70 -11.64
CA THR A 366 2.72 1.92 -12.44
C THR A 366 3.51 3.15 -12.00
N ASP A 367 2.87 4.13 -11.35
CA ASP A 367 3.54 5.31 -10.80
C ASP A 367 4.50 4.98 -9.65
N VAL A 368 4.30 3.82 -9.01
CA VAL A 368 5.19 3.31 -7.94
C VAL A 368 5.98 2.06 -8.37
N GLY A 369 6.15 1.85 -9.68
CA GLY A 369 6.92 0.73 -10.23
C GLY A 369 6.27 -0.64 -10.05
N ARG A 370 4.93 -0.68 -9.88
CA ARG A 370 4.16 -1.91 -9.71
C ARG A 370 3.11 -2.05 -10.81
N ASN A 371 2.48 -3.20 -10.86
CA ASN A 371 1.32 -3.44 -11.72
C ASN A 371 0.10 -3.78 -10.85
N TYR A 372 -1.08 -3.62 -11.43
CA TYR A 372 -2.28 -4.20 -10.83
C TYR A 372 -2.13 -5.73 -10.84
N ASP A 373 -2.09 -6.32 -9.64
CA ASP A 373 -1.89 -7.76 -9.46
C ASP A 373 -3.20 -8.52 -9.70
N ALA A 374 -3.59 -8.60 -10.97
CA ALA A 374 -4.69 -9.48 -11.40
C ALA A 374 -4.41 -10.95 -11.06
N ASP A 375 -3.13 -11.30 -10.89
CA ASP A 375 -2.65 -12.66 -10.66
C ASP A 375 -2.71 -13.13 -9.19
N VAL A 376 -2.92 -12.23 -8.24
CA VAL A 376 -3.15 -12.59 -6.83
C VAL A 376 -4.63 -12.90 -6.57
N ILE A 377 -5.36 -13.38 -7.58
CA ILE A 377 -6.73 -13.82 -7.41
C ILE A 377 -6.72 -15.14 -6.64
N ARG A 378 -6.80 -15.03 -5.33
CA ARG A 378 -7.06 -16.16 -4.45
C ARG A 378 -8.56 -16.41 -4.40
N ILE A 379 -9.01 -17.52 -4.97
CA ILE A 379 -10.42 -17.91 -4.90
C ILE A 379 -10.65 -18.66 -3.60
N ASN A 380 -11.33 -17.98 -2.68
CA ASN A 380 -11.82 -18.56 -1.44
C ASN A 380 -13.36 -18.59 -1.43
N SER A 381 -13.94 -19.11 -0.38
CA SER A 381 -15.40 -19.19 -0.18
C SER A 381 -16.15 -17.85 -0.26
N GLN A 382 -15.43 -16.72 -0.14
CA GLN A 382 -15.96 -15.35 -0.23
C GLN A 382 -15.80 -14.75 -1.64
N SER A 383 -15.04 -15.41 -2.53
CA SER A 383 -14.80 -14.92 -3.88
C SER A 383 -16.05 -15.08 -4.74
N GLY A 384 -16.49 -13.99 -5.35
CA GLY A 384 -17.67 -13.99 -6.20
C GLY A 384 -17.44 -14.72 -7.54
N LYS A 385 -18.55 -15.00 -8.25
CA LYS A 385 -18.60 -15.75 -9.52
C LYS A 385 -17.73 -15.15 -10.65
N GLY A 386 -17.40 -13.85 -10.58
CA GLY A 386 -16.60 -13.14 -11.58
C GLY A 386 -15.12 -13.49 -11.59
N GLY A 387 -14.53 -13.77 -10.41
CA GLY A 387 -13.10 -14.02 -10.29
C GLY A 387 -12.62 -15.30 -11.00
N VAL A 388 -13.40 -16.37 -10.93
CA VAL A 388 -13.11 -17.63 -11.61
C VAL A 388 -13.10 -17.45 -13.13
N GLY A 389 -14.11 -16.76 -13.67
CA GLY A 389 -14.20 -16.48 -15.09
C GLY A 389 -13.02 -15.65 -15.60
N TYR A 390 -12.63 -14.64 -14.84
CA TYR A 390 -11.50 -13.78 -15.18
C TYR A 390 -10.16 -14.54 -15.22
N ILE A 391 -9.88 -15.43 -14.24
CA ILE A 391 -8.67 -16.27 -14.27
C ILE A 391 -8.64 -17.15 -15.52
N LEU A 392 -9.75 -17.83 -15.81
CA LEU A 392 -9.84 -18.74 -16.95
C LEU A 392 -9.67 -17.99 -18.28
N GLU A 393 -10.19 -16.76 -18.38
CA GLU A 393 -10.05 -15.92 -19.55
C GLU A 393 -8.62 -15.38 -19.71
N THR A 394 -8.04 -14.78 -18.67
CA THR A 394 -6.74 -14.09 -18.78
C THR A 394 -5.55 -15.03 -18.82
N LYS A 395 -5.55 -16.11 -18.04
CA LYS A 395 -4.42 -17.05 -17.99
C LYS A 395 -4.49 -18.19 -19.01
N TYR A 396 -5.71 -18.63 -19.33
CA TYR A 396 -5.91 -19.83 -20.14
C TYR A 396 -6.67 -19.58 -21.44
N GLY A 397 -7.05 -18.32 -21.69
CA GLY A 397 -7.74 -17.94 -22.92
C GLY A 397 -9.19 -18.48 -23.01
N LEU A 398 -9.82 -18.86 -21.89
CA LEU A 398 -11.14 -19.49 -21.85
C LEU A 398 -12.23 -18.45 -21.63
N ASN A 399 -12.84 -17.95 -22.69
CA ASN A 399 -13.95 -16.98 -22.60
C ASN A 399 -15.31 -17.69 -22.43
N LEU A 400 -15.61 -18.08 -21.19
CA LEU A 400 -16.84 -18.81 -20.87
C LEU A 400 -18.10 -17.95 -21.06
N PRO A 401 -19.21 -18.53 -21.56
CA PRO A 401 -20.52 -17.87 -21.55
C PRO A 401 -20.94 -17.45 -20.12
N PRO A 402 -21.67 -16.33 -19.95
CA PRO A 402 -21.97 -15.77 -18.63
C PRO A 402 -22.58 -16.75 -17.63
N LYS A 403 -23.54 -17.58 -18.05
CA LYS A 403 -24.16 -18.59 -17.18
C LYS A 403 -23.26 -19.79 -16.91
N MET A 404 -22.33 -20.09 -17.80
CA MET A 404 -21.29 -21.11 -17.55
C MET A 404 -20.24 -20.62 -16.57
N ARG A 405 -19.85 -19.32 -16.61
CA ARG A 405 -19.01 -18.68 -15.58
C ARG A 405 -19.63 -18.84 -14.18
N GLU A 406 -20.95 -18.69 -14.12
CA GLU A 406 -21.69 -18.88 -12.86
C GLU A 406 -21.62 -20.34 -12.36
N ALA A 407 -21.82 -21.32 -13.25
CA ALA A 407 -21.72 -22.74 -12.92
C ALA A 407 -20.31 -23.12 -12.46
N MET A 408 -19.26 -22.63 -13.15
CA MET A 408 -17.86 -22.82 -12.77
C MET A 408 -17.55 -22.15 -11.41
N GLY A 409 -18.11 -20.99 -11.14
CA GLY A 409 -17.98 -20.31 -9.83
C GLY A 409 -18.56 -21.13 -8.68
N TYR A 410 -19.71 -21.79 -8.89
CA TYR A 410 -20.28 -22.71 -7.89
C TYR A 410 -19.42 -23.97 -7.71
N ALA A 411 -18.88 -24.54 -8.79
CA ALA A 411 -18.00 -25.70 -8.71
C ALA A 411 -16.72 -25.38 -7.91
N ALA A 412 -16.09 -24.24 -8.21
CA ALA A 412 -14.89 -23.78 -7.49
C ALA A 412 -15.19 -23.52 -6.01
N LYS A 413 -16.33 -22.88 -5.72
CA LYS A 413 -16.76 -22.63 -4.33
C LYS A 413 -16.96 -23.93 -3.55
N ALA A 414 -17.62 -24.90 -4.14
CA ALA A 414 -17.86 -26.20 -3.49
C ALA A 414 -16.54 -26.91 -3.12
N VAL A 415 -15.53 -26.87 -3.99
CA VAL A 415 -14.20 -27.46 -3.72
C VAL A 415 -13.49 -26.67 -2.62
N SER A 416 -13.51 -25.33 -2.68
CA SER A 416 -12.87 -24.47 -1.67
C SER A 416 -13.52 -24.63 -0.29
N ASP A 417 -14.85 -24.68 -0.22
CA ASP A 417 -15.60 -24.86 1.02
C ASP A 417 -15.29 -26.26 1.65
N HIS A 418 -15.16 -27.28 0.82
CA HIS A 418 -14.90 -28.64 1.31
C HIS A 418 -13.44 -28.85 1.75
N SER A 419 -12.50 -28.23 1.07
CA SER A 419 -11.06 -28.34 1.37
C SER A 419 -10.57 -27.34 2.42
N HIS A 420 -11.36 -26.33 2.76
CA HIS A 420 -10.99 -25.16 3.58
C HIS A 420 -9.70 -24.48 3.08
N LYS A 421 -9.46 -24.52 1.77
CA LYS A 421 -8.28 -23.95 1.10
C LYS A 421 -8.68 -23.00 -0.02
N GLU A 422 -7.82 -22.04 -0.27
CA GLU A 422 -7.84 -21.26 -1.50
C GLU A 422 -7.46 -22.12 -2.69
N LEU A 423 -8.10 -21.87 -3.84
CA LEU A 423 -7.76 -22.54 -5.09
C LEU A 423 -6.79 -21.67 -5.90
N HIS A 424 -5.65 -22.24 -6.24
CA HIS A 424 -4.71 -21.64 -7.17
C HIS A 424 -5.27 -21.66 -8.62
N PRO A 425 -4.82 -20.74 -9.51
CA PRO A 425 -5.26 -20.71 -10.90
C PRO A 425 -5.19 -22.05 -11.62
N ASP A 426 -4.11 -22.82 -11.43
CA ASP A 426 -3.95 -24.15 -12.02
C ASP A 426 -4.97 -25.17 -11.49
N GLU A 427 -5.34 -25.07 -10.21
CA GLU A 427 -6.36 -25.92 -9.61
C GLU A 427 -7.75 -25.62 -10.18
N ILE A 428 -8.04 -24.33 -10.45
CA ILE A 428 -9.27 -23.89 -11.10
C ILE A 428 -9.33 -24.39 -12.55
N PHE A 429 -8.22 -24.29 -13.28
CA PHE A 429 -8.14 -24.80 -14.65
C PHE A 429 -8.29 -26.33 -14.69
N ASN A 430 -7.67 -27.05 -13.77
CA ASN A 430 -7.84 -28.49 -13.67
C ASN A 430 -9.27 -28.88 -13.26
N LEU A 431 -9.92 -28.11 -12.40
CA LEU A 431 -11.32 -28.31 -12.06
C LEU A 431 -12.23 -28.07 -13.29
N PHE A 432 -11.96 -27.02 -14.07
CA PHE A 432 -12.68 -26.79 -15.33
C PHE A 432 -12.55 -27.97 -16.27
N LYS A 433 -11.32 -28.48 -16.51
CA LYS A 433 -11.07 -29.65 -17.36
C LYS A 433 -11.80 -30.89 -16.87
N SER A 434 -11.69 -31.18 -15.60
CA SER A 434 -12.30 -32.42 -15.04
C SER A 434 -13.83 -32.37 -14.98
N THR A 435 -14.42 -31.15 -14.98
CA THR A 435 -15.87 -30.98 -14.84
C THR A 435 -16.56 -30.68 -16.18
N PHE A 436 -15.92 -29.88 -17.03
CA PHE A 436 -16.60 -29.30 -18.18
C PHE A 436 -15.93 -29.55 -19.52
N GLU A 437 -14.72 -30.11 -19.61
CA GLU A 437 -14.00 -30.26 -20.87
C GLU A 437 -13.91 -31.75 -21.32
N ASN A 438 -14.41 -32.04 -22.52
CA ASN A 438 -14.25 -33.34 -23.19
C ASN A 438 -14.65 -34.57 -22.34
N ILE A 439 -15.75 -34.47 -21.58
CA ILE A 439 -16.25 -35.60 -20.79
C ILE A 439 -16.96 -36.60 -21.70
N VAL A 440 -16.43 -37.84 -21.77
CA VAL A 440 -16.86 -38.86 -22.72
C VAL A 440 -17.62 -40.04 -22.09
N GLU A 441 -17.96 -39.94 -20.81
CA GLU A 441 -18.73 -40.95 -20.10
C GLU A 441 -19.92 -40.32 -19.36
N PRO A 442 -21.09 -40.99 -19.32
CA PRO A 442 -21.43 -42.32 -19.89
C PRO A 442 -21.73 -42.31 -21.38
N TYR A 443 -21.88 -41.14 -22.02
CA TYR A 443 -22.14 -41.03 -23.47
C TYR A 443 -20.87 -40.60 -24.21
N SER A 444 -20.60 -41.26 -25.36
CA SER A 444 -19.54 -40.85 -26.29
C SER A 444 -19.99 -40.93 -27.73
N ILE A 445 -19.37 -40.14 -28.61
CA ILE A 445 -19.54 -40.19 -30.04
C ILE A 445 -18.26 -40.72 -30.68
N ASN A 446 -18.36 -41.89 -31.32
CA ASN A 446 -17.27 -42.57 -31.97
C ASN A 446 -17.03 -42.01 -33.39
N GLU A 447 -18.12 -41.84 -34.17
CA GLU A 447 -18.02 -41.43 -35.56
C GLU A 447 -19.24 -40.59 -35.97
N VAL A 448 -19.01 -39.61 -36.84
CA VAL A 448 -20.07 -38.73 -37.38
C VAL A 448 -19.82 -38.49 -38.87
N HIS A 449 -20.83 -38.79 -39.69
CA HIS A 449 -20.81 -38.50 -41.10
C HIS A 449 -21.92 -37.46 -41.42
N PHE A 450 -21.55 -36.41 -42.16
CA PHE A 450 -22.49 -35.37 -42.58
C PHE A 450 -22.75 -35.45 -44.08
N GLN A 451 -24.00 -35.31 -44.46
CA GLN A 451 -24.42 -35.23 -45.85
C GLN A 451 -25.36 -34.04 -46.01
N GLN A 452 -25.04 -33.11 -46.91
CA GLN A 452 -25.94 -32.02 -47.25
C GLN A 452 -27.05 -32.49 -48.17
N LYS A 453 -28.30 -32.22 -47.84
CA LYS A 453 -29.48 -32.51 -48.63
C LYS A 453 -30.32 -31.24 -48.75
N ASP A 454 -31.18 -31.15 -49.77
CA ASP A 454 -32.10 -30.04 -49.96
C ASP A 454 -32.94 -29.86 -48.67
N GLY A 455 -32.80 -28.71 -48.03
CA GLY A 455 -33.53 -28.36 -46.81
C GLY A 455 -32.85 -28.59 -45.48
N GLY A 456 -31.55 -29.03 -45.43
CA GLY A 456 -30.81 -29.22 -44.18
C GLY A 456 -29.58 -30.11 -44.24
N ILE A 457 -29.04 -30.46 -43.09
CA ILE A 457 -27.92 -31.39 -42.96
C ILE A 457 -28.42 -32.71 -42.35
N THR A 458 -28.21 -33.82 -43.04
CA THR A 458 -28.44 -35.15 -42.50
C THR A 458 -27.12 -35.67 -41.90
N THR A 459 -27.18 -36.25 -40.72
CA THR A 459 -26.03 -36.87 -40.07
C THR A 459 -26.28 -38.32 -39.71
N GLN A 460 -25.24 -39.13 -39.84
CA GLN A 460 -25.18 -40.46 -39.25
C GLN A 460 -24.21 -40.44 -38.10
N VAL A 461 -24.71 -40.70 -36.88
CA VAL A 461 -23.95 -40.65 -35.65
C VAL A 461 -23.82 -42.04 -35.07
N THR A 462 -22.57 -42.51 -34.89
CA THR A 462 -22.28 -43.71 -34.15
C THR A 462 -21.87 -43.33 -32.75
N SER A 463 -22.70 -43.63 -31.76
CA SER A 463 -22.53 -43.25 -30.35
C SER A 463 -22.60 -44.44 -29.43
N THR A 464 -21.93 -44.33 -28.27
CA THR A 464 -21.87 -45.37 -27.23
C THR A 464 -22.46 -44.87 -25.93
N PHE A 465 -23.26 -45.70 -25.28
CA PHE A 465 -23.76 -45.46 -23.93
C PHE A 465 -23.58 -46.71 -23.09
N ASN A 466 -22.85 -46.63 -21.97
CA ASN A 466 -22.53 -47.75 -21.09
C ASN A 466 -22.03 -48.98 -21.85
N GLY A 467 -21.13 -48.77 -22.81
CA GLY A 467 -20.53 -49.82 -23.63
C GLY A 467 -21.39 -50.38 -24.78
N LYS A 468 -22.63 -49.89 -24.94
CA LYS A 468 -23.50 -50.27 -26.07
C LYS A 468 -23.43 -49.22 -27.18
N THR A 469 -23.06 -49.60 -28.38
CA THR A 469 -22.93 -48.75 -29.54
C THR A 469 -24.19 -48.76 -30.41
N ILE A 470 -24.65 -47.59 -30.81
CA ILE A 470 -25.81 -47.40 -31.69
C ILE A 470 -25.45 -46.41 -32.80
N THR A 471 -25.88 -46.71 -34.02
CA THR A 471 -25.79 -45.78 -35.14
C THR A 471 -27.17 -45.23 -35.45
N THR A 472 -27.29 -43.91 -35.47
CA THR A 472 -28.56 -43.22 -35.65
C THR A 472 -28.46 -42.14 -36.73
N GLU A 473 -29.43 -42.07 -37.61
CA GLU A 473 -29.56 -41.02 -38.63
C GLU A 473 -30.60 -40.00 -38.20
N ALA A 474 -30.28 -38.73 -38.38
CA ALA A 474 -31.18 -37.62 -38.14
C ALA A 474 -30.84 -36.38 -39.03
N THR A 475 -31.78 -35.50 -39.18
CA THR A 475 -31.64 -34.26 -39.96
C THR A 475 -31.79 -33.04 -39.01
N GLY A 476 -31.09 -31.96 -39.33
CA GLY A 476 -31.16 -30.69 -38.61
C GLY A 476 -30.88 -29.50 -39.51
N ASN A 477 -31.12 -28.31 -39.02
CA ASN A 477 -30.85 -27.04 -39.74
C ASN A 477 -29.34 -26.78 -39.92
N GLY A 478 -28.52 -27.34 -39.02
CA GLY A 478 -27.04 -27.27 -39.02
C GLY A 478 -26.42 -28.56 -38.47
N ARG A 479 -25.09 -28.68 -38.53
CA ARG A 479 -24.35 -29.90 -38.13
C ARG A 479 -24.60 -30.24 -36.66
N LEU A 480 -24.49 -29.25 -35.75
CA LEU A 480 -24.71 -29.49 -34.33
C LEU A 480 -26.17 -29.82 -34.00
N ASP A 481 -27.12 -29.20 -34.69
CA ASP A 481 -28.55 -29.50 -34.54
C ASP A 481 -28.87 -30.95 -35.04
N ALA A 482 -28.30 -31.37 -36.16
CA ALA A 482 -28.47 -32.72 -36.69
C ALA A 482 -27.91 -33.79 -35.71
N VAL A 483 -26.72 -33.57 -35.13
CA VAL A 483 -26.15 -34.44 -34.11
C VAL A 483 -27.00 -34.44 -32.82
N SER A 484 -27.49 -33.27 -32.39
CA SER A 484 -28.40 -33.15 -31.24
C SER A 484 -29.67 -33.97 -31.44
N ASN A 485 -30.27 -33.92 -32.67
CA ASN A 485 -31.47 -34.67 -33.04
C ASN A 485 -31.18 -36.19 -33.10
N ALA A 486 -29.98 -36.59 -33.57
CA ALA A 486 -29.58 -38.00 -33.60
C ALA A 486 -29.47 -38.56 -32.16
N LEU A 487 -28.82 -37.82 -31.22
CA LEU A 487 -28.70 -38.24 -29.83
C LEU A 487 -30.07 -38.26 -29.10
N ARG A 488 -30.94 -37.27 -29.33
CA ARG A 488 -32.31 -37.30 -28.80
C ARG A 488 -33.09 -38.52 -29.25
N LYS A 489 -32.93 -38.87 -30.52
CA LYS A 489 -33.57 -40.06 -31.13
C LYS A 489 -32.99 -41.38 -30.60
N ALA A 490 -31.65 -41.47 -30.53
CA ALA A 490 -30.95 -42.68 -30.10
C ALA A 490 -31.27 -43.09 -28.64
N TYR A 491 -31.41 -42.12 -27.78
CA TYR A 491 -31.52 -42.34 -26.33
C TYR A 491 -32.79 -41.74 -25.70
N GLU A 492 -33.79 -41.37 -26.51
CA GLU A 492 -35.05 -40.77 -26.09
C GLU A 492 -34.87 -39.57 -25.14
N MET A 493 -33.77 -38.80 -25.33
CA MET A 493 -33.42 -37.70 -24.50
C MET A 493 -34.30 -36.47 -24.75
N LYS A 494 -34.64 -35.76 -23.66
CA LYS A 494 -35.31 -34.48 -23.71
C LYS A 494 -34.39 -33.39 -23.18
N PHE A 495 -33.94 -32.52 -24.05
CA PHE A 495 -33.19 -31.32 -23.74
C PHE A 495 -33.34 -30.27 -24.86
N THR A 496 -33.13 -29.01 -24.54
CA THR A 496 -33.08 -27.92 -25.50
C THR A 496 -31.68 -27.30 -25.45
N LEU A 497 -31.05 -27.12 -26.61
CA LEU A 497 -29.81 -26.37 -26.72
C LEU A 497 -30.13 -24.88 -26.55
N VAL A 498 -29.57 -24.22 -25.56
CA VAL A 498 -29.86 -22.82 -25.19
C VAL A 498 -28.69 -21.90 -25.38
N THR A 499 -27.48 -22.44 -25.42
CA THR A 499 -26.26 -21.62 -25.62
C THR A 499 -25.28 -22.40 -26.48
N TYR A 500 -24.70 -21.70 -27.45
CA TYR A 500 -23.60 -22.15 -28.26
C TYR A 500 -22.66 -20.99 -28.52
N GLN A 501 -21.37 -21.16 -28.21
CA GLN A 501 -20.30 -20.19 -28.45
C GLN A 501 -19.02 -20.94 -28.77
N GLU A 502 -18.17 -20.37 -29.62
CA GLU A 502 -16.87 -20.97 -29.98
C GLU A 502 -15.82 -19.89 -30.23
N HIS A 503 -14.56 -20.22 -30.01
CA HIS A 503 -13.42 -19.38 -30.40
C HIS A 503 -12.13 -20.19 -30.51
N ALA A 504 -11.10 -19.62 -31.13
CA ALA A 504 -9.75 -20.19 -31.19
C ALA A 504 -9.01 -19.92 -29.86
N LEU A 505 -8.29 -20.93 -29.33
CA LEU A 505 -7.48 -20.78 -28.12
C LEU A 505 -6.17 -20.02 -28.38
N GLU A 506 -5.64 -20.06 -29.60
CA GLU A 506 -4.38 -19.43 -29.97
C GLU A 506 -4.53 -18.70 -31.33
N LYS A 507 -3.72 -17.66 -31.53
CA LYS A 507 -3.67 -16.91 -32.81
C LYS A 507 -2.71 -17.56 -33.81
N SER A 508 -2.88 -18.87 -34.12
CA SER A 508 -2.06 -19.58 -35.10
C SER A 508 -2.91 -20.47 -36.00
N THR A 509 -2.36 -20.88 -37.15
CA THR A 509 -3.03 -21.82 -38.10
C THR A 509 -3.14 -23.24 -37.56
N SER A 510 -2.39 -23.58 -36.51
CA SER A 510 -2.43 -24.85 -35.78
C SER A 510 -3.20 -24.77 -34.45
N SER A 511 -3.90 -23.64 -34.21
CA SER A 511 -4.68 -23.39 -32.99
C SER A 511 -5.77 -24.45 -32.82
N LYS A 512 -5.98 -24.85 -31.56
CA LYS A 512 -7.20 -25.60 -31.19
C LYS A 512 -8.36 -24.64 -31.07
N ALA A 513 -9.53 -25.14 -31.42
CA ALA A 513 -10.78 -24.45 -31.15
C ALA A 513 -11.37 -24.97 -29.84
N ILE A 514 -12.05 -24.08 -29.12
CA ILE A 514 -12.92 -24.45 -28.01
C ILE A 514 -14.34 -24.05 -28.33
N ALA A 515 -15.29 -24.93 -28.05
CA ALA A 515 -16.71 -24.68 -28.12
C ALA A 515 -17.35 -24.88 -26.74
N TYR A 516 -18.37 -24.08 -26.46
CA TYR A 516 -19.18 -24.17 -25.24
C TYR A 516 -20.63 -24.44 -25.60
N VAL A 517 -21.24 -25.42 -24.97
CA VAL A 517 -22.64 -25.80 -25.17
C VAL A 517 -23.37 -25.78 -23.83
N GLY A 518 -24.49 -25.06 -23.79
CA GLY A 518 -25.45 -25.11 -22.70
C GLY A 518 -26.73 -25.80 -23.15
N ILE A 519 -27.17 -26.80 -22.38
CA ILE A 519 -28.46 -27.46 -22.60
C ILE A 519 -29.38 -27.22 -21.41
N GLN A 520 -30.69 -27.07 -21.69
CA GLN A 520 -31.75 -26.98 -20.68
C GLN A 520 -32.46 -28.31 -20.58
N LYS A 521 -32.57 -28.85 -19.36
CA LYS A 521 -33.32 -30.04 -19.02
C LYS A 521 -34.81 -29.76 -18.89
N PRO A 522 -35.66 -30.78 -18.89
CA PRO A 522 -37.13 -30.60 -18.76
C PRO A 522 -37.56 -29.91 -17.47
N ASP A 523 -36.75 -29.98 -16.41
CA ASP A 523 -36.97 -29.30 -15.13
C ASP A 523 -36.55 -27.83 -15.14
N GLY A 524 -36.04 -27.33 -16.28
CA GLY A 524 -35.56 -25.95 -16.43
C GLY A 524 -34.10 -25.72 -16.01
N THR A 525 -33.43 -26.69 -15.41
CA THR A 525 -32.03 -26.59 -15.01
C THR A 525 -31.10 -26.65 -16.22
N LEU A 526 -29.91 -26.01 -16.10
CA LEU A 526 -28.91 -25.97 -17.15
C LEU A 526 -27.77 -26.96 -16.89
N ALA A 527 -27.30 -27.60 -17.94
CA ALA A 527 -26.06 -28.35 -17.93
C ALA A 527 -25.09 -27.79 -18.99
N TRP A 528 -23.81 -27.80 -18.68
CA TRP A 528 -22.77 -27.17 -19.48
C TRP A 528 -21.69 -28.15 -19.90
N GLY A 529 -21.15 -27.96 -21.11
CA GLY A 529 -20.00 -28.66 -21.61
C GLY A 529 -19.13 -27.77 -22.49
N ALA A 530 -17.83 -28.05 -22.45
CA ALA A 530 -16.84 -27.51 -23.36
C ALA A 530 -16.17 -28.63 -24.13
N GLY A 531 -15.82 -28.35 -25.37
CA GLY A 531 -15.07 -29.27 -26.24
C GLY A 531 -13.87 -28.56 -26.83
N VAL A 532 -12.70 -29.18 -26.71
CA VAL A 532 -11.43 -28.67 -27.25
C VAL A 532 -10.89 -29.63 -28.30
N ASN A 533 -10.78 -29.15 -29.55
CA ASN A 533 -10.31 -29.95 -30.67
C ASN A 533 -9.69 -29.06 -31.75
N PRO A 534 -8.72 -29.52 -32.55
CA PRO A 534 -8.27 -28.81 -33.75
C PRO A 534 -9.38 -28.57 -34.78
N ASP A 535 -10.35 -29.48 -34.89
CA ASP A 535 -11.55 -29.32 -35.72
C ASP A 535 -12.68 -28.68 -34.88
N ILE A 536 -13.14 -27.49 -35.31
CA ILE A 536 -14.20 -26.74 -34.65
C ILE A 536 -15.53 -27.50 -34.56
N ILE A 537 -15.84 -28.34 -35.57
CA ILE A 537 -17.07 -29.14 -35.59
C ILE A 537 -16.95 -30.27 -34.54
N ARG A 538 -15.79 -30.88 -34.46
CA ARG A 538 -15.52 -31.90 -33.44
C ARG A 538 -15.54 -31.29 -32.04
N ALA A 539 -14.94 -30.10 -31.83
CA ALA A 539 -15.02 -29.35 -30.57
C ALA A 539 -16.48 -29.09 -30.17
N SER A 540 -17.33 -28.69 -31.10
CA SER A 540 -18.75 -28.44 -30.86
C SER A 540 -19.53 -29.69 -30.46
N ILE A 541 -19.20 -30.83 -31.09
CA ILE A 541 -19.79 -32.15 -30.77
C ILE A 541 -19.34 -32.62 -29.40
N ASP A 542 -18.04 -32.49 -29.08
CA ASP A 542 -17.47 -32.88 -27.79
C ASP A 542 -18.04 -32.02 -26.67
N ALA A 543 -18.29 -30.70 -26.90
CA ALA A 543 -19.00 -29.81 -25.99
C ALA A 543 -20.45 -30.28 -25.71
N LEU A 544 -21.18 -30.65 -26.76
CA LEU A 544 -22.55 -31.17 -26.62
C LEU A 544 -22.60 -32.45 -25.82
N VAL A 545 -21.68 -33.41 -26.11
CA VAL A 545 -21.58 -34.68 -25.40
C VAL A 545 -21.25 -34.44 -23.93
N THR A 546 -20.32 -33.52 -23.65
CA THR A 546 -19.97 -33.15 -22.28
C THR A 546 -21.17 -32.52 -21.54
N ALA A 547 -21.92 -31.65 -22.18
CA ALA A 547 -23.14 -31.08 -21.58
C ALA A 547 -24.20 -32.15 -21.27
N ILE A 548 -24.32 -33.15 -22.14
CA ILE A 548 -25.21 -34.31 -21.95
C ILE A 548 -24.72 -35.18 -20.77
N ASN A 549 -23.40 -35.36 -20.63
CA ASN A 549 -22.82 -36.15 -19.55
C ASN A 549 -22.94 -35.42 -18.19
N ASN A 550 -23.01 -34.10 -18.19
CA ASN A 550 -23.19 -33.25 -17.00
C ASN A 550 -24.67 -32.96 -16.68
N ARG A 551 -25.63 -33.57 -17.36
CA ARG A 551 -27.05 -33.34 -17.14
C ARG A 551 -27.63 -34.08 -15.91
#